data_90439b166508e45a8e8a3a4cc036059c
#
_entry.id   90439b166508e45a8e8a3a4cc036059c
#
_cell.length_a   1.000
_cell.length_b   1.000
_cell.length_c   1.000
_cell.angle_alpha   90.00
_cell.angle_beta   90.00
_cell.angle_gamma   90.00
#
_symmetry.space_group_name_H-M   'P 1'
#
loop_
_entity.id
_entity.type
_entity.pdbx_description
1 polymer ?
#
loop_
_entity_poly.entity_id
_entity_poly.type
_entity_poly.pdbx_seq_one_letter_code
_entity_poly.pdbx_strand_id
1 'polypeptide(L)'
;MKSLRASAALVGLIATLVAPFGTLSAQQMPADEPGSLDRLNASPRHGEWVTIDAGGGDMVRAWIVYPERATPAPVVVVIQEIFGLTDWIRNVADQLAADGFIAIAPDLLSGKGPGGGGSETIDQQAATALVRALDQAEVTRRLQATAAYATALPAATDQVASLGFCWGGGQSFALAAGWTDLDAAVVFYGTSPSDQALAGLRTPVLGLYGEDDARVNATIDPARNTIEVLGGRYETEIYAGAGHGFLRQQDGREGANMRASEQSWPRALAFLRETI
;
A
#
# COMPACT_ATOMS: atom_id res chain seq x y z
N MET A 1 74.50 42.02 -27.73
CA MET A 1 73.03 42.12 -27.79
C MET A 1 72.48 40.71 -27.50
N LYS A 2 71.99 40.47 -26.27
CA LYS A 2 71.41 39.19 -25.83
C LYS A 2 69.89 39.40 -25.62
N SER A 3 69.05 38.73 -26.40
CA SER A 3 67.61 38.78 -26.30
C SER A 3 67.12 37.82 -25.20
N LEU A 4 66.46 38.37 -24.19
CA LEU A 4 65.71 37.55 -23.20
C LEU A 4 64.38 37.12 -23.80
N ARG A 5 64.13 35.85 -23.80
CA ARG A 5 62.81 35.25 -24.07
C ARG A 5 62.09 35.06 -22.74
N ALA A 6 60.98 35.71 -22.53
CA ALA A 6 60.11 35.49 -21.39
C ALA A 6 59.14 34.31 -21.70
N SER A 7 59.19 33.28 -20.87
CA SER A 7 58.22 32.17 -20.90
C SER A 7 57.06 32.50 -20.01
N ALA A 8 55.88 32.59 -20.59
CA ALA A 8 54.61 32.73 -19.83
C ALA A 8 54.13 31.33 -19.43
N ALA A 9 54.06 31.09 -18.14
CA ALA A 9 53.44 29.86 -17.60
C ALA A 9 51.91 30.06 -17.51
N LEU A 10 51.19 29.23 -18.23
CA LEU A 10 49.70 29.15 -18.20
C LEU A 10 49.28 28.31 -16.99
N VAL A 11 48.75 28.92 -15.94
CA VAL A 11 48.17 28.23 -14.79
C VAL A 11 46.73 27.88 -15.16
N GLY A 12 46.47 26.60 -15.46
CA GLY A 12 45.13 26.09 -15.70
C GLY A 12 44.37 25.94 -14.37
N LEU A 13 43.31 26.72 -14.22
CA LEU A 13 42.37 26.62 -13.10
C LEU A 13 41.43 25.42 -13.36
N ILE A 14 41.63 24.31 -12.66
CA ILE A 14 40.70 23.17 -12.69
C ILE A 14 39.55 23.52 -11.73
N ALA A 15 38.42 23.93 -12.29
CA ALA A 15 37.18 24.07 -11.53
C ALA A 15 36.59 22.68 -11.32
N THR A 16 36.73 22.11 -10.13
CA THR A 16 36.00 20.91 -9.69
C THR A 16 34.54 21.28 -9.51
N LEU A 17 33.70 20.85 -10.47
CA LEU A 17 32.24 20.85 -10.28
C LEU A 17 31.90 19.84 -9.16
N VAL A 18 31.67 20.35 -7.95
CA VAL A 18 31.02 19.59 -6.90
C VAL A 18 29.53 19.60 -7.26
N ALA A 19 29.05 18.48 -7.81
CA ALA A 19 27.60 18.25 -7.95
C ALA A 19 26.98 18.32 -6.53
N PRO A 20 25.89 19.04 -6.34
CA PRO A 20 25.21 19.02 -5.04
C PRO A 20 24.76 17.58 -4.77
N PHE A 21 25.23 17.01 -3.67
CA PHE A 21 24.62 15.79 -3.12
C PHE A 21 23.15 16.13 -2.90
N GLY A 22 22.26 15.56 -3.74
CA GLY A 22 20.84 15.65 -3.51
C GLY A 22 20.61 15.16 -2.08
N THR A 23 20.02 16.01 -1.24
CA THR A 23 19.50 15.57 0.06
C THR A 23 18.58 14.41 -0.23
N LEU A 24 18.93 13.20 0.25
CA LEU A 24 17.99 12.09 0.34
C LEU A 24 16.80 12.65 1.12
N SER A 25 15.74 13.00 0.39
CA SER A 25 14.46 13.37 1.02
C SER A 25 14.08 12.17 1.88
N ALA A 26 13.90 12.40 3.18
CA ALA A 26 13.39 11.35 4.04
C ALA A 26 12.13 10.79 3.38
N GLN A 27 12.07 9.48 3.22
CA GLN A 27 10.97 8.82 2.54
C GLN A 27 9.66 9.20 3.25
N GLN A 28 8.78 9.89 2.54
CA GLN A 28 7.53 10.34 3.12
C GLN A 28 6.62 9.12 3.31
N MET A 29 5.94 9.06 4.44
CA MET A 29 4.84 8.12 4.67
C MET A 29 3.50 8.79 4.36
N PRO A 30 2.37 8.05 4.22
CA PRO A 30 1.05 8.63 4.11
C PRO A 30 0.77 9.57 5.29
N ALA A 31 -0.01 10.63 5.06
CA ALA A 31 -0.52 11.43 6.17
C ALA A 31 -1.44 10.57 7.05
N ASP A 32 -1.62 10.98 8.30
CA ASP A 32 -2.67 10.46 9.17
C ASP A 32 -4.09 10.79 8.64
N GLU A 33 -5.12 10.26 9.29
CA GLU A 33 -6.49 10.50 8.84
C GLU A 33 -6.88 11.99 8.81
N PRO A 34 -6.57 12.81 9.85
CA PRO A 34 -6.88 14.24 9.82
C PRO A 34 -6.18 15.01 8.69
N GLY A 35 -4.94 14.65 8.35
CA GLY A 35 -4.14 15.31 7.31
C GLY A 35 -4.36 14.80 5.89
N SER A 36 -5.12 13.72 5.72
CA SER A 36 -5.19 12.99 4.45
C SER A 36 -5.82 13.78 3.30
N LEU A 37 -6.90 14.52 3.55
CA LEU A 37 -7.58 15.32 2.53
C LEU A 37 -6.71 16.48 2.04
N ASP A 38 -6.06 17.19 2.95
CA ASP A 38 -5.14 18.29 2.60
C ASP A 38 -3.97 17.76 1.77
N ARG A 39 -3.44 16.58 2.15
CA ARG A 39 -2.37 15.94 1.39
C ARG A 39 -2.80 15.55 -0.02
N LEU A 40 -4.01 14.98 -0.18
CA LEU A 40 -4.59 14.65 -1.49
C LEU A 40 -4.78 15.90 -2.36
N ASN A 41 -5.31 16.99 -1.79
CA ASN A 41 -5.55 18.23 -2.50
C ASN A 41 -4.25 18.92 -2.94
N ALA A 42 -3.15 18.70 -2.24
CA ALA A 42 -1.82 19.22 -2.56
C ALA A 42 -0.99 18.29 -3.48
N SER A 43 -1.50 17.10 -3.78
CA SER A 43 -0.77 16.12 -4.60
C SER A 43 -0.62 16.61 -6.05
N PRO A 44 0.59 16.55 -6.62
CA PRO A 44 0.82 16.86 -8.04
C PRO A 44 0.50 15.68 -8.96
N ARG A 45 0.25 14.47 -8.40
CA ARG A 45 0.12 13.24 -9.17
C ARG A 45 -1.24 13.12 -9.84
N HIS A 46 -1.28 12.45 -10.98
CA HIS A 46 -2.53 12.14 -11.66
C HIS A 46 -3.25 11.01 -10.92
N GLY A 47 -4.42 11.33 -10.37
CA GLY A 47 -5.35 10.38 -9.79
C GLY A 47 -6.73 10.53 -10.42
N GLU A 48 -7.41 9.41 -10.66
CA GLU A 48 -8.73 9.41 -11.30
C GLU A 48 -9.64 8.32 -10.77
N TRP A 49 -10.94 8.49 -10.95
CA TRP A 49 -11.93 7.47 -10.68
C TRP A 49 -12.13 6.61 -11.92
N VAL A 50 -12.08 5.31 -11.74
CA VAL A 50 -12.40 4.32 -12.79
C VAL A 50 -13.55 3.43 -12.34
N THR A 51 -14.22 2.80 -13.30
CA THR A 51 -15.27 1.82 -13.04
C THR A 51 -14.87 0.50 -13.68
N ILE A 52 -14.87 -0.56 -12.92
CA ILE A 52 -14.34 -1.89 -13.27
C ILE A 52 -15.51 -2.87 -13.28
N ASP A 53 -15.67 -3.64 -14.37
CA ASP A 53 -16.60 -4.77 -14.41
C ASP A 53 -15.97 -5.97 -13.68
N ALA A 54 -16.51 -6.31 -12.53
CA ALA A 54 -16.11 -7.47 -11.76
C ALA A 54 -16.87 -8.75 -12.14
N GLY A 55 -17.58 -8.70 -13.26
CA GLY A 55 -18.35 -9.83 -13.80
C GLY A 55 -19.79 -9.88 -13.31
N GLY A 56 -20.69 -10.41 -14.18
CA GLY A 56 -22.11 -10.54 -13.85
C GLY A 56 -22.89 -9.23 -13.65
N GLY A 57 -22.37 -8.11 -14.19
CA GLY A 57 -22.97 -6.78 -14.01
C GLY A 57 -22.58 -6.08 -12.69
N ASP A 58 -21.61 -6.64 -11.95
CA ASP A 58 -21.07 -6.04 -10.73
C ASP A 58 -20.01 -5.00 -11.07
N MET A 59 -20.38 -3.72 -10.97
CA MET A 59 -19.51 -2.60 -11.30
C MET A 59 -18.85 -2.03 -10.04
N VAL A 60 -17.52 -2.08 -9.98
CA VAL A 60 -16.72 -1.58 -8.87
C VAL A 60 -16.09 -0.24 -9.24
N ARG A 61 -16.36 0.79 -8.48
CA ARG A 61 -15.67 2.08 -8.57
C ARG A 61 -14.34 2.00 -7.85
N ALA A 62 -13.27 2.50 -8.45
CA ALA A 62 -11.95 2.49 -7.84
C ALA A 62 -11.24 3.82 -8.03
N TRP A 63 -10.41 4.21 -7.07
CA TRP A 63 -9.48 5.33 -7.17
C TRP A 63 -8.12 4.79 -7.61
N ILE A 64 -7.61 5.27 -8.75
CA ILE A 64 -6.29 4.90 -9.26
C ILE A 64 -5.38 6.12 -9.30
N VAL A 65 -4.11 5.94 -8.93
CA VAL A 65 -3.08 6.98 -8.97
C VAL A 65 -1.85 6.45 -9.67
N TYR A 66 -1.27 7.27 -10.54
CA TYR A 66 -0.12 6.92 -11.35
C TYR A 66 1.16 7.58 -10.82
N PRO A 67 2.29 6.86 -10.82
CA PRO A 67 3.60 7.42 -10.49
C PRO A 67 4.10 8.34 -11.61
N GLU A 68 4.84 9.39 -11.25
CA GLU A 68 5.49 10.28 -12.21
C GLU A 68 6.77 9.62 -12.78
N ARG A 69 6.58 8.70 -13.73
CA ARG A 69 7.69 7.98 -14.39
C ARG A 69 7.34 7.64 -15.84
N ALA A 70 8.39 7.53 -16.70
CA ALA A 70 8.24 7.21 -18.11
C ALA A 70 8.21 5.70 -18.42
N THR A 71 8.57 4.85 -17.46
CA THR A 71 8.59 3.39 -17.64
C THR A 71 7.40 2.76 -16.95
N PRO A 72 6.90 1.60 -17.41
CA PRO A 72 5.85 0.86 -16.73
C PRO A 72 6.18 0.61 -15.25
N ALA A 73 5.16 0.59 -14.41
CA ALA A 73 5.26 0.43 -12.97
C ALA A 73 4.46 -0.80 -12.51
N PRO A 74 4.90 -1.50 -11.44
CA PRO A 74 4.12 -2.55 -10.83
C PRO A 74 2.88 -1.98 -10.12
N VAL A 75 1.87 -2.85 -9.95
CA VAL A 75 0.56 -2.47 -9.40
C VAL A 75 0.48 -2.85 -7.92
N VAL A 76 -0.09 -1.95 -7.11
CA VAL A 76 -0.48 -2.24 -5.73
C VAL A 76 -1.98 -2.00 -5.57
N VAL A 77 -2.72 -3.07 -5.25
CA VAL A 77 -4.14 -2.99 -4.88
C VAL A 77 -4.24 -2.62 -3.41
N VAL A 78 -4.79 -1.43 -3.11
CA VAL A 78 -4.94 -0.90 -1.74
C VAL A 78 -6.30 -1.28 -1.19
N ILE A 79 -6.34 -2.05 -0.11
CA ILE A 79 -7.58 -2.59 0.45
C ILE A 79 -7.99 -1.81 1.69
N GLN A 80 -9.18 -1.23 1.63
CA GLN A 80 -9.78 -0.34 2.63
C GLN A 80 -9.97 -0.99 4.01
N GLU A 81 -10.08 -0.16 5.03
CA GLU A 81 -10.51 -0.56 6.37
C GLU A 81 -12.03 -0.81 6.42
N ILE A 82 -12.57 -1.05 7.62
CA ILE A 82 -14.03 -1.21 7.84
C ILE A 82 -14.85 0.05 7.55
N PHE A 83 -14.21 1.18 7.25
CA PHE A 83 -14.86 2.47 7.03
C PHE A 83 -15.18 2.76 5.56
N GLY A 84 -14.92 1.79 4.66
CA GLY A 84 -15.05 2.00 3.22
C GLY A 84 -13.84 2.71 2.60
N LEU A 85 -13.99 3.14 1.36
CA LEU A 85 -12.96 3.89 0.64
C LEU A 85 -12.96 5.36 1.10
N THR A 86 -12.18 5.64 2.14
CA THR A 86 -12.03 6.98 2.74
C THR A 86 -10.94 7.81 2.02
N ASP A 87 -10.87 9.11 2.33
CA ASP A 87 -9.80 9.98 1.86
C ASP A 87 -8.43 9.51 2.38
N TRP A 88 -8.37 8.88 3.55
CA TRP A 88 -7.14 8.30 4.07
C TRP A 88 -6.64 7.15 3.18
N ILE A 89 -7.49 6.24 2.74
CA ILE A 89 -7.12 5.15 1.81
C ILE A 89 -6.67 5.72 0.45
N ARG A 90 -7.36 6.76 -0.05
CA ARG A 90 -6.94 7.47 -1.28
C ARG A 90 -5.58 8.14 -1.12
N ASN A 91 -5.30 8.74 0.06
CA ASN A 91 -3.99 9.30 0.39
C ASN A 91 -2.89 8.23 0.47
N VAL A 92 -3.19 7.04 0.98
CA VAL A 92 -2.25 5.90 0.92
C VAL A 92 -1.93 5.52 -0.52
N ALA A 93 -2.94 5.44 -1.40
CA ALA A 93 -2.72 5.17 -2.82
C ALA A 93 -1.87 6.26 -3.48
N ASP A 94 -2.11 7.53 -3.17
CA ASP A 94 -1.32 8.64 -3.65
C ASP A 94 0.14 8.55 -3.18
N GLN A 95 0.39 8.17 -1.92
CA GLN A 95 1.74 7.98 -1.39
C GLN A 95 2.46 6.79 -2.06
N LEU A 96 1.79 5.67 -2.31
CA LEU A 96 2.36 4.55 -3.07
C LEU A 96 2.74 4.96 -4.49
N ALA A 97 1.95 5.83 -5.12
CA ALA A 97 2.30 6.39 -6.42
C ALA A 97 3.53 7.30 -6.35
N ALA A 98 3.69 8.10 -5.27
CA ALA A 98 4.92 8.85 -5.01
C ALA A 98 6.14 7.93 -4.86
N ASP A 99 5.93 6.73 -4.34
CA ASP A 99 6.96 5.71 -4.13
C ASP A 99 7.24 4.83 -5.37
N GLY A 100 6.53 5.09 -6.48
CA GLY A 100 6.83 4.52 -7.81
C GLY A 100 5.92 3.40 -8.27
N PHE A 101 4.81 3.12 -7.61
CA PHE A 101 3.83 2.10 -7.96
C PHE A 101 2.58 2.70 -8.63
N ILE A 102 1.92 1.98 -9.52
CA ILE A 102 0.52 2.25 -9.82
C ILE A 102 -0.30 1.75 -8.63
N ALA A 103 -1.01 2.64 -7.95
CA ALA A 103 -1.82 2.29 -6.80
C ALA A 103 -3.31 2.39 -7.14
N ILE A 104 -4.06 1.32 -6.87
CA ILE A 104 -5.49 1.27 -7.14
C ILE A 104 -6.26 0.82 -5.91
N ALA A 105 -7.22 1.63 -5.48
CA ALA A 105 -8.05 1.39 -4.31
C ALA A 105 -9.51 1.18 -4.73
N PRO A 106 -10.02 -0.07 -4.80
CA PRO A 106 -11.42 -0.33 -5.11
C PRO A 106 -12.31 0.07 -3.94
N ASP A 107 -13.44 0.69 -4.24
CA ASP A 107 -14.53 0.82 -3.28
C ASP A 107 -15.32 -0.49 -3.22
N LEU A 108 -15.00 -1.32 -2.24
CA LEU A 108 -15.65 -2.62 -2.03
C LEU A 108 -17.12 -2.49 -1.60
N LEU A 109 -17.58 -1.26 -1.32
CA LEU A 109 -18.99 -0.95 -1.07
C LEU A 109 -19.72 -0.41 -2.32
N SER A 110 -19.11 -0.40 -3.50
CA SER A 110 -19.77 -0.03 -4.76
C SER A 110 -21.09 -0.77 -4.94
N GLY A 111 -22.14 -0.02 -5.22
CA GLY A 111 -23.51 -0.56 -5.39
C GLY A 111 -24.25 -0.92 -4.10
N LYS A 112 -23.60 -0.82 -2.91
CA LYS A 112 -24.22 -1.17 -1.62
C LYS A 112 -24.87 0.02 -0.91
N GLY A 113 -24.53 1.23 -1.29
CA GLY A 113 -25.09 2.45 -0.72
C GLY A 113 -26.44 2.85 -1.35
N PRO A 114 -27.09 3.88 -0.79
CA PRO A 114 -28.34 4.42 -1.32
C PRO A 114 -28.22 4.80 -2.79
N GLY A 115 -29.24 4.46 -3.58
CA GLY A 115 -29.26 4.75 -5.03
C GLY A 115 -28.21 4.01 -5.85
N GLY A 116 -27.60 2.94 -5.30
CA GLY A 116 -26.52 2.22 -5.97
C GLY A 116 -25.14 2.89 -5.83
N GLY A 117 -25.00 3.84 -4.90
CA GLY A 117 -23.73 4.45 -4.56
C GLY A 117 -22.80 3.52 -3.77
N GLY A 118 -21.64 4.04 -3.40
CA GLY A 118 -20.64 3.34 -2.61
C GLY A 118 -20.36 4.05 -1.28
N SER A 119 -19.10 4.00 -0.86
CA SER A 119 -18.63 4.59 0.40
C SER A 119 -18.94 6.08 0.53
N GLU A 120 -18.96 6.82 -0.58
CA GLU A 120 -19.22 8.26 -0.61
C GLU A 120 -20.70 8.63 -0.28
N THR A 121 -21.62 7.65 -0.30
CA THR A 121 -23.06 7.89 -0.06
C THR A 121 -23.53 7.48 1.31
N ILE A 122 -22.65 7.00 2.17
CA ILE A 122 -22.97 6.44 3.49
C ILE A 122 -22.07 7.03 4.58
N ASP A 123 -22.55 7.04 5.81
CA ASP A 123 -21.73 7.40 6.96
C ASP A 123 -20.84 6.22 7.43
N GLN A 124 -19.91 6.53 8.33
CA GLN A 124 -18.94 5.55 8.84
C GLN A 124 -19.60 4.37 9.57
N GLN A 125 -20.73 4.58 10.24
CA GLN A 125 -21.44 3.51 10.94
C GLN A 125 -22.07 2.54 9.94
N ALA A 126 -22.73 3.07 8.92
CA ALA A 126 -23.33 2.29 7.84
C ALA A 126 -22.23 1.55 7.04
N ALA A 127 -21.12 2.22 6.72
CA ALA A 127 -19.98 1.60 6.06
C ALA A 127 -19.45 0.39 6.85
N THR A 128 -19.26 0.56 8.17
CA THR A 128 -18.80 -0.52 9.05
C THR A 128 -19.76 -1.72 9.05
N ALA A 129 -21.07 -1.47 9.07
CA ALA A 129 -22.05 -2.54 9.03
C ALA A 129 -22.05 -3.29 7.69
N LEU A 130 -21.97 -2.55 6.58
CA LEU A 130 -21.92 -3.12 5.23
C LEU A 130 -20.63 -3.90 4.97
N VAL A 131 -19.46 -3.37 5.36
CA VAL A 131 -18.18 -4.08 5.20
C VAL A 131 -18.20 -5.43 5.94
N ARG A 132 -18.76 -5.48 7.15
CA ARG A 132 -18.90 -6.73 7.91
C ARG A 132 -19.87 -7.73 7.29
N ALA A 133 -20.78 -7.27 6.46
CA ALA A 133 -21.78 -8.09 5.77
C ALA A 133 -21.35 -8.50 4.36
N LEU A 134 -20.19 -8.05 3.85
CA LEU A 134 -19.70 -8.42 2.55
C LEU A 134 -19.43 -9.92 2.46
N ASP A 135 -19.87 -10.52 1.36
CA ASP A 135 -19.55 -11.90 1.03
C ASP A 135 -18.08 -12.04 0.62
N GLN A 136 -17.37 -13.02 1.16
CA GLN A 136 -15.95 -13.22 0.91
C GLN A 136 -15.64 -13.52 -0.56
N ALA A 137 -16.49 -14.28 -1.25
CA ALA A 137 -16.28 -14.57 -2.66
C ALA A 137 -16.49 -13.32 -3.53
N GLU A 138 -17.45 -12.46 -3.17
CA GLU A 138 -17.64 -11.16 -3.81
C GLU A 138 -16.40 -10.27 -3.62
N VAL A 139 -15.88 -10.16 -2.39
CA VAL A 139 -14.66 -9.37 -2.10
C VAL A 139 -13.49 -9.87 -2.94
N THR A 140 -13.23 -11.17 -2.93
CA THR A 140 -12.15 -11.78 -3.70
C THR A 140 -12.28 -11.50 -5.18
N ARG A 141 -13.47 -11.68 -5.76
CA ARG A 141 -13.73 -11.42 -7.18
C ARG A 141 -13.52 -9.95 -7.55
N ARG A 142 -13.99 -9.01 -6.70
CA ARG A 142 -13.79 -7.56 -6.89
C ARG A 142 -12.31 -7.18 -6.85
N LEU A 143 -11.53 -7.74 -5.91
CA LEU A 143 -10.09 -7.51 -5.80
C LEU A 143 -9.32 -8.07 -7.00
N GLN A 144 -9.63 -9.28 -7.45
CA GLN A 144 -9.02 -9.89 -8.63
C GLN A 144 -9.34 -9.10 -9.91
N ALA A 145 -10.58 -8.66 -10.09
CA ALA A 145 -10.98 -7.83 -11.23
C ALA A 145 -10.26 -6.47 -11.20
N THR A 146 -10.08 -5.88 -10.01
CA THR A 146 -9.33 -4.63 -9.84
C THR A 146 -7.86 -4.80 -10.24
N ALA A 147 -7.23 -5.88 -9.81
CA ALA A 147 -5.86 -6.21 -10.18
C ALA A 147 -5.72 -6.43 -11.70
N ALA A 148 -6.60 -7.24 -12.28
CA ALA A 148 -6.62 -7.50 -13.73
C ALA A 148 -6.82 -6.22 -14.56
N TYR A 149 -7.71 -5.32 -14.12
CA TYR A 149 -7.88 -4.02 -14.76
C TYR A 149 -6.59 -3.20 -14.75
N ALA A 150 -5.93 -3.10 -13.59
CA ALA A 150 -4.77 -2.25 -13.45
C ALA A 150 -3.52 -2.80 -14.16
N THR A 151 -3.29 -4.13 -14.13
CA THR A 151 -2.18 -4.76 -14.84
C THR A 151 -2.35 -4.77 -16.36
N ALA A 152 -3.58 -4.63 -16.86
CA ALA A 152 -3.84 -4.49 -18.30
C ALA A 152 -3.55 -3.08 -18.86
N LEU A 153 -3.26 -2.10 -18.02
CA LEU A 153 -2.95 -0.73 -18.45
C LEU A 153 -1.58 -0.67 -19.15
N PRO A 154 -1.44 0.13 -20.22
CA PRO A 154 -0.16 0.29 -20.91
C PRO A 154 0.98 0.83 -20.02
N ALA A 155 0.64 1.52 -18.93
CA ALA A 155 1.58 2.06 -17.94
C ALA A 155 1.99 1.05 -16.86
N ALA A 156 1.37 -0.14 -16.83
CA ALA A 156 1.63 -1.17 -15.83
C ALA A 156 2.60 -2.25 -16.33
N THR A 157 3.32 -2.88 -15.40
CA THR A 157 3.90 -4.21 -15.59
C THR A 157 2.83 -5.28 -15.30
N ASP A 158 3.15 -6.54 -15.49
CA ASP A 158 2.32 -7.69 -15.11
C ASP A 158 2.40 -8.04 -13.62
N GLN A 159 3.25 -7.36 -12.85
CA GLN A 159 3.44 -7.61 -11.42
C GLN A 159 2.38 -6.89 -10.58
N VAL A 160 1.79 -7.62 -9.61
CA VAL A 160 0.74 -7.09 -8.74
C VAL A 160 0.90 -7.55 -7.30
N ALA A 161 0.83 -6.60 -6.38
CA ALA A 161 0.74 -6.85 -4.95
C ALA A 161 -0.57 -6.32 -4.37
N SER A 162 -0.93 -6.80 -3.18
CA SER A 162 -1.97 -6.19 -2.34
C SER A 162 -1.37 -5.57 -1.08
N LEU A 163 -1.97 -4.47 -0.64
CA LEU A 163 -1.63 -3.82 0.62
C LEU A 163 -2.93 -3.42 1.31
N GLY A 164 -3.18 -3.94 2.51
CA GLY A 164 -4.45 -3.74 3.20
C GLY A 164 -4.29 -3.37 4.67
N PHE A 165 -5.34 -2.73 5.21
CA PHE A 165 -5.36 -2.18 6.57
C PHE A 165 -6.52 -2.73 7.36
N CYS A 166 -6.32 -3.10 8.64
CA CYS A 166 -7.37 -3.57 9.53
C CYS A 166 -8.12 -4.78 8.93
N TRP A 167 -9.40 -4.65 8.65
CA TRP A 167 -10.18 -5.65 7.90
C TRP A 167 -9.56 -5.91 6.53
N GLY A 168 -9.18 -4.86 5.80
CA GLY A 168 -8.50 -4.97 4.51
C GLY A 168 -7.12 -5.64 4.60
N GLY A 169 -6.43 -5.53 5.73
CA GLY A 169 -5.22 -6.30 5.99
C GLY A 169 -5.51 -7.79 6.04
N GLY A 170 -6.59 -8.19 6.71
CA GLY A 170 -7.07 -9.58 6.68
C GLY A 170 -7.46 -10.03 5.26
N GLN A 171 -8.08 -9.14 4.45
CA GLN A 171 -8.43 -9.44 3.06
C GLN A 171 -7.19 -9.57 2.16
N SER A 172 -6.15 -8.75 2.37
CA SER A 172 -4.87 -8.88 1.67
C SER A 172 -4.23 -10.25 1.93
N PHE A 173 -4.24 -10.70 3.20
CA PHE A 173 -3.72 -12.01 3.55
C PHE A 173 -4.58 -13.15 2.99
N ALA A 174 -5.90 -13.04 3.05
CA ALA A 174 -6.82 -14.04 2.49
C ALA A 174 -6.68 -14.14 0.96
N LEU A 175 -6.46 -13.01 0.28
CA LEU A 175 -6.22 -12.96 -1.15
C LEU A 175 -4.93 -13.71 -1.50
N ALA A 176 -3.84 -13.48 -0.76
CA ALA A 176 -2.56 -14.19 -0.94
C ALA A 176 -2.70 -15.71 -0.73
N ALA A 177 -3.53 -16.12 0.21
CA ALA A 177 -3.77 -17.55 0.49
C ALA A 177 -4.60 -18.24 -0.60
N GLY A 178 -5.47 -17.51 -1.30
CA GLY A 178 -6.43 -18.05 -2.26
C GLY A 178 -6.18 -17.72 -3.74
N TRP A 179 -5.19 -16.87 -4.06
CA TRP A 179 -4.94 -16.43 -5.43
C TRP A 179 -3.44 -16.46 -5.78
N THR A 180 -3.09 -17.37 -6.69
CA THR A 180 -1.69 -17.68 -7.04
C THR A 180 -1.03 -16.63 -7.95
N ASP A 181 -1.82 -15.77 -8.61
CA ASP A 181 -1.29 -14.75 -9.51
C ASP A 181 -0.97 -13.44 -8.76
N LEU A 182 -1.10 -13.42 -7.43
CA LEU A 182 -0.67 -12.31 -6.60
C LEU A 182 0.81 -12.51 -6.23
N ASP A 183 1.67 -11.55 -6.57
CA ASP A 183 3.11 -11.65 -6.37
C ASP A 183 3.54 -11.36 -4.93
N ALA A 184 2.81 -10.49 -4.21
CA ALA A 184 3.10 -10.15 -2.82
C ALA A 184 1.86 -9.63 -2.07
N ALA A 185 1.85 -9.77 -0.73
CA ALA A 185 0.84 -9.18 0.12
C ALA A 185 1.45 -8.46 1.33
N VAL A 186 1.01 -7.24 1.60
CA VAL A 186 1.34 -6.47 2.81
C VAL A 186 0.09 -6.33 3.67
N VAL A 187 0.25 -6.65 4.94
CA VAL A 187 -0.83 -6.70 5.94
C VAL A 187 -0.51 -5.73 7.07
N PHE A 188 -1.21 -4.61 7.13
CA PHE A 188 -1.16 -3.71 8.26
C PHE A 188 -2.26 -4.08 9.27
N TYR A 189 -1.88 -4.51 10.45
CA TYR A 189 -2.76 -4.82 11.60
C TYR A 189 -4.02 -5.60 11.22
N GLY A 190 -3.91 -6.54 10.27
CA GLY A 190 -4.98 -7.44 9.86
C GLY A 190 -4.85 -8.83 10.49
N THR A 191 -5.97 -9.52 10.70
CA THR A 191 -5.96 -10.91 11.20
C THR A 191 -5.48 -11.88 10.13
N SER A 192 -4.79 -12.93 10.55
CA SER A 192 -4.40 -14.03 9.67
C SER A 192 -5.59 -14.94 9.33
N PRO A 193 -5.60 -15.55 8.14
CA PRO A 193 -6.57 -16.58 7.77
C PRO A 193 -6.42 -17.85 8.63
N SER A 194 -7.42 -18.76 8.56
CA SER A 194 -7.33 -20.06 9.22
C SER A 194 -6.26 -20.96 8.57
N ASP A 195 -5.75 -21.95 9.32
CA ASP A 195 -4.78 -22.94 8.83
C ASP A 195 -5.25 -23.63 7.55
N GLN A 196 -6.55 -23.93 7.46
CA GLN A 196 -7.14 -24.54 6.26
C GLN A 196 -7.03 -23.61 5.04
N ALA A 197 -7.26 -22.30 5.23
CA ALA A 197 -7.16 -21.34 4.13
C ALA A 197 -5.70 -21.10 3.71
N LEU A 198 -4.75 -21.20 4.65
CA LEU A 198 -3.32 -21.05 4.39
C LEU A 198 -2.69 -22.23 3.63
N ALA A 199 -3.36 -23.37 3.52
CA ALA A 199 -2.81 -24.57 2.88
C ALA A 199 -2.34 -24.36 1.43
N GLY A 200 -2.93 -23.40 0.72
CA GLY A 200 -2.57 -23.04 -0.66
C GLY A 200 -1.56 -21.90 -0.81
N LEU A 201 -1.13 -21.27 0.29
CA LEU A 201 -0.28 -20.08 0.24
C LEU A 201 1.06 -20.34 -0.47
N ARG A 202 1.35 -19.50 -1.46
CA ARG A 202 2.65 -19.45 -2.17
C ARG A 202 3.20 -18.03 -2.23
N THR A 203 2.31 -17.06 -2.23
CA THR A 203 2.60 -15.62 -2.25
C THR A 203 3.34 -15.22 -0.97
N PRO A 204 4.47 -14.51 -1.05
CA PRO A 204 5.14 -13.96 0.12
C PRO A 204 4.25 -12.91 0.81
N VAL A 205 4.23 -12.95 2.14
CA VAL A 205 3.42 -12.04 2.97
C VAL A 205 4.31 -11.30 3.97
N LEU A 206 4.09 -9.98 4.10
CA LEU A 206 4.63 -9.17 5.17
C LEU A 206 3.51 -8.69 6.09
N GLY A 207 3.60 -9.01 7.37
CA GLY A 207 2.67 -8.54 8.41
C GLY A 207 3.33 -7.48 9.32
N LEU A 208 2.65 -6.35 9.51
CA LEU A 208 3.09 -5.19 10.28
C LEU A 208 2.06 -4.88 11.36
N TYR A 209 2.42 -5.06 12.62
CA TYR A 209 1.48 -5.13 13.74
C TYR A 209 1.84 -4.18 14.88
N GLY A 210 0.84 -3.65 15.57
CA GLY A 210 1.05 -2.95 16.83
C GLY A 210 1.10 -3.94 18.00
N GLU A 211 2.00 -3.72 18.97
CA GLU A 211 2.12 -4.57 20.16
C GLU A 211 0.81 -4.60 20.97
N ASP A 212 0.15 -3.43 21.08
CA ASP A 212 -1.11 -3.30 21.82
C ASP A 212 -2.34 -3.58 20.94
N ASP A 213 -2.33 -4.73 20.25
CA ASP A 213 -3.47 -5.27 19.49
C ASP A 213 -3.61 -6.79 19.73
N ALA A 214 -3.92 -7.15 20.97
CA ALA A 214 -3.97 -8.55 21.40
C ALA A 214 -4.85 -9.44 20.53
N ARG A 215 -5.97 -8.90 19.99
CA ARG A 215 -6.90 -9.65 19.13
C ARG A 215 -6.26 -10.06 17.81
N VAL A 216 -5.54 -9.16 17.17
CA VAL A 216 -4.85 -9.46 15.90
C VAL A 216 -3.61 -10.30 16.16
N ASN A 217 -2.81 -9.92 17.18
CA ASN A 217 -1.55 -10.58 17.48
C ASN A 217 -1.73 -12.06 17.85
N ALA A 218 -2.87 -12.45 18.45
CA ALA A 218 -3.21 -13.84 18.73
C ALA A 218 -3.31 -14.72 17.46
N THR A 219 -3.44 -14.13 16.27
CA THR A 219 -3.53 -14.86 14.99
C THR A 219 -2.18 -15.06 14.29
N ILE A 220 -1.11 -14.38 14.76
CA ILE A 220 0.20 -14.35 14.08
C ILE A 220 0.92 -15.69 14.19
N ASP A 221 1.13 -16.18 15.42
CA ASP A 221 1.92 -17.40 15.65
C ASP A 221 1.28 -18.65 15.05
N PRO A 222 -0.05 -18.90 15.17
CA PRO A 222 -0.69 -20.00 14.45
C PRO A 222 -0.41 -19.96 12.94
N ALA A 223 -0.61 -18.81 12.30
CA ALA A 223 -0.37 -18.65 10.87
C ALA A 223 1.11 -18.85 10.50
N ARG A 224 2.04 -18.28 11.30
CA ARG A 224 3.48 -18.45 11.09
C ARG A 224 3.87 -19.93 11.11
N ASN A 225 3.43 -20.67 12.13
CA ASN A 225 3.72 -22.09 12.27
C ASN A 225 3.19 -22.90 11.07
N THR A 226 1.96 -22.63 10.64
CA THR A 226 1.36 -23.29 9.47
C THR A 226 2.15 -23.00 8.20
N ILE A 227 2.50 -21.75 7.96
CA ILE A 227 3.22 -21.31 6.75
C ILE A 227 4.65 -21.86 6.74
N GLU A 228 5.34 -21.90 7.88
CA GLU A 228 6.68 -22.49 8.02
C GLU A 228 6.69 -23.97 7.65
N VAL A 229 5.70 -24.73 8.13
CA VAL A 229 5.52 -26.16 7.77
C VAL A 229 5.30 -26.33 6.25
N LEU A 230 4.63 -25.38 5.61
CA LEU A 230 4.37 -25.37 4.16
C LEU A 230 5.56 -24.87 3.32
N GLY A 231 6.63 -24.38 3.96
CA GLY A 231 7.78 -23.78 3.28
C GLY A 231 7.48 -22.43 2.63
N GLY A 232 6.42 -21.74 3.08
CA GLY A 232 6.05 -20.40 2.60
C GLY A 232 6.85 -19.28 3.26
N ARG A 233 6.69 -18.05 2.78
CA ARG A 233 7.34 -16.84 3.31
C ARG A 233 6.31 -15.95 4.01
N TYR A 234 6.40 -15.84 5.33
CA TYR A 234 5.62 -14.91 6.14
C TYR A 234 6.55 -14.17 7.10
N GLU A 235 6.82 -12.92 6.80
CA GLU A 235 7.61 -12.03 7.62
C GLU A 235 6.69 -11.19 8.51
N THR A 236 7.08 -10.97 9.76
CA THR A 236 6.26 -10.23 10.71
C THR A 236 7.11 -9.26 11.52
N GLU A 237 6.60 -8.03 11.71
CA GLU A 237 7.17 -7.06 12.61
C GLU A 237 6.09 -6.54 13.57
N ILE A 238 6.44 -6.46 14.86
CA ILE A 238 5.56 -5.97 15.92
C ILE A 238 6.21 -4.72 16.53
N TYR A 239 5.49 -3.59 16.47
CA TYR A 239 5.99 -2.29 16.88
C TYR A 239 5.57 -1.98 18.32
N ALA A 240 6.58 -1.80 19.20
CA ALA A 240 6.40 -1.61 20.64
C ALA A 240 5.47 -0.43 20.99
N GLY A 241 4.47 -0.69 21.80
CA GLY A 241 3.51 0.28 22.31
C GLY A 241 2.49 0.81 21.27
N ALA A 242 2.65 0.46 19.99
CA ALA A 242 1.71 0.89 18.95
C ALA A 242 0.39 0.13 19.05
N GLY A 243 -0.72 0.78 18.73
CA GLY A 243 -2.05 0.19 18.73
C GLY A 243 -2.53 -0.25 17.35
N HIS A 244 -3.75 -0.81 17.34
CA HIS A 244 -4.47 -1.07 16.08
C HIS A 244 -4.67 0.23 15.30
N GLY A 245 -4.44 0.22 13.98
CA GLY A 245 -4.62 1.42 13.15
C GLY A 245 -3.53 2.47 13.29
N PHE A 246 -2.34 2.11 13.75
CA PHE A 246 -1.26 3.04 14.07
C PHE A 246 -0.87 3.95 12.87
N LEU A 247 -0.90 3.46 11.64
CA LEU A 247 -0.56 4.25 10.46
C LEU A 247 -1.61 5.32 10.14
N ARG A 248 -2.88 5.08 10.48
CA ARG A 248 -3.97 6.04 10.33
C ARG A 248 -4.05 7.03 11.49
N GLN A 249 -3.67 6.61 12.70
CA GLN A 249 -3.76 7.37 13.97
C GLN A 249 -2.35 7.65 14.51
N GLN A 250 -1.55 8.39 13.72
CA GLN A 250 -0.12 8.57 14.00
C GLN A 250 0.16 9.33 15.30
N ASP A 251 -0.70 10.23 15.72
CA ASP A 251 -0.59 11.00 16.97
C ASP A 251 -0.95 10.21 18.24
N GLY A 252 -1.45 8.97 18.08
CA GLY A 252 -1.88 8.13 19.19
C GLY A 252 -0.75 7.49 19.98
N ARG A 253 -1.13 6.94 21.16
CA ARG A 253 -0.26 6.11 22.00
C ARG A 253 1.04 6.80 22.42
N GLU A 254 0.96 8.06 22.85
CA GLU A 254 2.13 8.84 23.32
C GLU A 254 3.31 8.82 22.32
N GLY A 255 2.99 8.88 21.03
CA GLY A 255 3.95 8.86 19.93
C GLY A 255 4.43 7.46 19.52
N ALA A 256 3.94 6.37 20.12
CA ALA A 256 4.29 5.02 19.68
C ALA A 256 3.75 4.71 18.29
N ASN A 257 2.55 5.19 17.95
CA ASN A 257 1.98 5.05 16.62
C ASN A 257 2.81 5.76 15.54
N MET A 258 3.32 6.97 15.84
CA MET A 258 4.20 7.70 14.92
C MET A 258 5.48 6.91 14.66
N ARG A 259 6.16 6.45 15.72
CA ARG A 259 7.38 5.63 15.58
C ARG A 259 7.14 4.35 14.78
N ALA A 260 6.00 3.70 15.01
CA ALA A 260 5.60 2.52 14.24
C ALA A 260 5.36 2.86 12.76
N SER A 261 4.74 4.00 12.47
CA SER A 261 4.49 4.47 11.11
C SER A 261 5.79 4.77 10.36
N GLU A 262 6.72 5.47 11.01
CA GLU A 262 8.05 5.81 10.47
C GLU A 262 8.89 4.56 10.16
N GLN A 263 8.72 3.46 10.89
CA GLN A 263 9.43 2.20 10.67
C GLN A 263 8.72 1.29 9.67
N SER A 264 7.40 1.16 9.78
CA SER A 264 6.62 0.19 8.99
C SER A 264 6.46 0.58 7.52
N TRP A 265 6.31 1.88 7.22
CA TRP A 265 6.12 2.31 5.83
C TRP A 265 7.36 2.03 4.96
N PRO A 266 8.59 2.44 5.32
CA PRO A 266 9.80 2.05 4.58
C PRO A 266 9.97 0.53 4.49
N ARG A 267 9.59 -0.20 5.53
CA ARG A 267 9.66 -1.67 5.53
C ARG A 267 8.70 -2.30 4.51
N ALA A 268 7.47 -1.79 4.43
CA ALA A 268 6.49 -2.22 3.43
C ALA A 268 7.01 -1.95 2.01
N LEU A 269 7.56 -0.76 1.77
CA LEU A 269 8.12 -0.39 0.46
C LEU A 269 9.34 -1.22 0.08
N ALA A 270 10.21 -1.52 1.05
CA ALA A 270 11.37 -2.41 0.81
C ALA A 270 10.91 -3.80 0.40
N PHE A 271 9.90 -4.36 1.08
CA PHE A 271 9.32 -5.66 0.74
C PHE A 271 8.66 -5.65 -0.65
N LEU A 272 7.87 -4.64 -0.97
CA LEU A 272 7.25 -4.51 -2.30
C LEU A 272 8.33 -4.43 -3.40
N ARG A 273 9.35 -3.60 -3.24
CA ARG A 273 10.44 -3.46 -4.22
C ARG A 273 11.32 -4.70 -4.38
N GLU A 274 11.33 -5.58 -3.39
CA GLU A 274 12.02 -6.87 -3.47
C GLU A 274 11.21 -7.91 -4.24
N THR A 275 9.87 -7.79 -4.19
CA THR A 275 8.95 -8.84 -4.67
C THR A 275 8.29 -8.52 -6.00
N ILE A 276 8.11 -7.22 -6.32
CA ILE A 276 7.47 -6.77 -7.58
C ILE A 276 8.23 -5.67 -8.28
#